data_a644103a6018098ede7230131fe2fd56
#
_entry.id   a644103a6018098ede7230131fe2fd56
#
_cell.length_a   1.000
_cell.length_b   1.000
_cell.length_c   1.000
_cell.angle_alpha   90.00
_cell.angle_beta   90.00
_cell.angle_gamma   90.00
#
_symmetry.space_group_name_H-M   'P 1'
#
loop_
_entity.id
_entity.type
_entity.pdbx_description
1 polymer ?
#
loop_
_entity_poly.entity_id
_entity_poly.type
_entity_poly.pdbx_seq_one_letter_code
_entity_poly.pdbx_strand_id
1 'polypeptide(L)'
;MARPLALKRSVSLGLLCASLWATGLSVTLVQPATAQVVKGLPDFTELVEQVGPSVVNIRTLEKAVVRDVQANEPDAEMQEFFRRFFGVPMPSPNNPNAPRQPRRGQDEEAQPKGVGSGFILSSDGFVMTNAHVVEGADQVMVTLPDKREFKARLVGLDKRTDVAVVKIEAMGLPAVKIGDVSRLKVGEWVMAIGSPFGLENSVTAGIVSAKQRDTGDYLPFIQTDVAINPGNSGGPLINMRGEVVGINSQIYSRSGGFMGISFAIPIDEAVRVSEQLRATGKVQRGRLGVQIDQVSKEVAESLGLSKPQGALVRGVEQGSPAE
;
A
#
# COMPACT_ATOMS: atom_id res chain seq x y z
N MET A 1 36.24 -98.49 30.67
CA MET A 1 35.37 -99.68 30.62
C MET A 1 33.94 -99.26 30.38
N ALA A 2 33.33 -99.88 29.38
CA ALA A 2 31.91 -99.98 29.09
C ALA A 2 31.13 -98.80 28.54
N ARG A 3 30.88 -98.85 27.25
CA ARG A 3 29.67 -98.44 26.54
C ARG A 3 28.46 -99.33 27.03
N PRO A 4 27.20 -98.96 26.82
CA PRO A 4 26.56 -99.11 25.52
C PRO A 4 25.40 -98.08 25.23
N LEU A 5 25.14 -97.90 23.93
CA LEU A 5 24.01 -98.31 23.06
C LEU A 5 22.71 -97.47 23.18
N ALA A 6 22.46 -96.71 22.23
CA ALA A 6 21.39 -96.59 21.24
C ALA A 6 19.94 -96.91 21.68
N LEU A 7 19.04 -95.99 21.42
CA LEU A 7 17.75 -96.36 20.83
C LEU A 7 17.17 -95.25 19.98
N LYS A 8 17.14 -95.44 18.67
CA LYS A 8 16.31 -94.73 17.71
C LYS A 8 14.85 -95.10 18.00
N ARG A 9 13.99 -94.08 18.07
CA ARG A 9 12.59 -94.22 17.71
C ARG A 9 12.09 -93.00 16.99
N SER A 10 11.93 -93.17 15.74
CA SER A 10 11.13 -92.34 14.80
C SER A 10 9.67 -92.33 15.27
N VAL A 11 9.09 -91.15 15.36
CA VAL A 11 7.63 -90.98 15.18
C VAL A 11 7.41 -89.77 14.22
N SER A 12 7.20 -90.13 13.01
CA SER A 12 6.52 -89.28 12.03
C SER A 12 5.05 -89.28 12.39
N LEU A 13 4.52 -88.15 12.89
CA LEU A 13 3.10 -87.78 12.79
C LEU A 13 2.92 -86.39 13.41
N GLY A 14 2.66 -85.36 12.62
CA GLY A 14 2.41 -84.04 13.16
C GLY A 14 2.54 -82.91 12.15
N LEU A 15 2.58 -83.22 10.89
CA LEU A 15 2.59 -82.24 9.80
C LEU A 15 1.21 -82.10 9.18
N LEU A 16 0.25 -81.59 9.96
CA LEU A 16 -1.07 -81.20 9.45
C LEU A 16 -1.87 -80.52 10.54
N CYS A 17 -1.56 -79.27 10.92
CA CYS A 17 -2.49 -78.37 11.59
C CYS A 17 -1.78 -77.06 12.03
N ALA A 18 -0.94 -76.44 11.20
CA ALA A 18 -0.34 -75.16 11.50
C ALA A 18 -0.39 -74.17 10.32
N SER A 19 -1.37 -74.36 9.43
CA SER A 19 -1.49 -73.48 8.23
C SER A 19 -2.74 -72.58 8.23
N LEU A 20 -3.27 -72.21 9.36
CA LEU A 20 -4.52 -71.43 9.42
C LEU A 20 -4.56 -70.37 10.52
N TRP A 21 -3.45 -69.67 10.78
CA TRP A 21 -3.49 -68.48 11.65
C TRP A 21 -2.36 -67.51 11.33
N ALA A 22 -2.19 -67.17 10.05
CA ALA A 22 -1.35 -66.06 9.62
C ALA A 22 -2.21 -65.01 8.85
N THR A 23 -3.42 -64.73 9.35
CA THR A 23 -4.06 -63.46 9.02
C THR A 23 -3.38 -62.40 9.85
N GLY A 24 -2.39 -61.79 9.20
CA GLY A 24 -1.66 -60.66 9.76
C GLY A 24 -2.60 -59.53 10.11
N LEU A 25 -2.75 -59.27 11.41
CA LEU A 25 -3.24 -58.06 11.94
C LEU A 25 -2.19 -56.99 11.60
N SER A 26 -2.31 -56.37 10.40
CA SER A 26 -1.54 -55.19 10.06
C SER A 26 -2.01 -54.08 10.98
N VAL A 27 -1.38 -53.97 12.16
CA VAL A 27 -1.49 -52.77 13.00
C VAL A 27 -0.81 -51.66 12.22
N THR A 28 -1.61 -50.93 11.44
CA THR A 28 -1.18 -49.65 10.92
C THR A 28 -0.91 -48.77 12.13
N LEU A 29 0.36 -48.59 12.44
CA LEU A 29 0.82 -47.54 13.34
C LEU A 29 0.37 -46.22 12.69
N VAL A 30 -0.79 -45.70 13.13
CA VAL A 30 -1.18 -44.32 12.88
C VAL A 30 -0.11 -43.49 13.58
N GLN A 31 0.86 -43.04 12.78
CA GLN A 31 1.79 -42.00 13.25
C GLN A 31 0.92 -40.79 13.63
N PRO A 32 1.04 -40.29 14.88
CA PRO A 32 0.39 -39.03 15.20
C PRO A 32 0.92 -38.03 14.20
N ALA A 33 0.02 -37.43 13.41
CA ALA A 33 0.37 -36.27 12.62
C ALA A 33 0.90 -35.22 13.61
N THR A 34 2.22 -35.06 13.65
CA THR A 34 2.81 -33.92 14.34
C THR A 34 2.23 -32.73 13.60
N ALA A 35 1.23 -32.08 14.20
CA ALA A 35 0.79 -30.76 13.74
C ALA A 35 2.07 -29.93 13.66
N GLN A 36 2.50 -29.61 12.44
CA GLN A 36 3.51 -28.57 12.27
C GLN A 36 2.95 -27.40 13.05
N VAL A 37 3.73 -26.95 14.04
CA VAL A 37 3.43 -25.69 14.74
C VAL A 37 3.37 -24.66 13.61
N VAL A 38 2.18 -24.36 13.16
CA VAL A 38 1.94 -23.24 12.25
C VAL A 38 2.47 -22.07 13.06
N LYS A 39 3.62 -21.52 12.64
CA LYS A 39 4.08 -20.24 13.17
C LYS A 39 2.85 -19.36 13.05
N GLY A 40 2.35 -18.84 14.19
CA GLY A 40 1.06 -18.20 14.29
C GLY A 40 0.89 -17.16 13.15
N LEU A 41 -0.33 -16.92 12.75
CA LEU A 41 -0.65 -15.82 11.84
C LEU A 41 0.00 -14.55 12.39
N PRO A 42 0.47 -13.64 11.53
CA PRO A 42 1.09 -12.42 11.98
C PRO A 42 0.10 -11.62 12.84
N ASP A 43 0.53 -11.25 14.02
CA ASP A 43 -0.19 -10.32 14.88
C ASP A 43 0.37 -8.90 14.64
N PHE A 44 -0.50 -7.99 14.27
CA PHE A 44 -0.14 -6.61 13.97
C PHE A 44 -0.42 -5.64 15.12
N THR A 45 -0.93 -6.13 16.24
CA THR A 45 -1.40 -5.29 17.37
C THR A 45 -0.31 -4.36 17.88
N GLU A 46 0.85 -4.92 18.24
CA GLU A 46 1.99 -4.14 18.74
C GLU A 46 2.49 -3.11 17.70
N LEU A 47 2.47 -3.48 16.41
CA LEU A 47 2.88 -2.56 15.34
C LEU A 47 1.91 -1.40 15.19
N VAL A 48 0.61 -1.65 15.31
CA VAL A 48 -0.42 -0.60 15.27
C VAL A 48 -0.28 0.35 16.47
N GLU A 49 -0.04 -0.18 17.66
CA GLU A 49 0.21 0.64 18.86
C GLU A 49 1.47 1.50 18.72
N GLN A 50 2.53 0.96 18.11
CA GLN A 50 3.80 1.66 17.91
C GLN A 50 3.70 2.75 16.84
N VAL A 51 3.07 2.47 15.71
CA VAL A 51 3.10 3.36 14.53
C VAL A 51 1.85 4.23 14.42
N GLY A 52 0.72 3.76 14.94
CA GLY A 52 -0.56 4.47 14.89
C GLY A 52 -0.50 5.93 15.37
N PRO A 53 0.22 6.26 16.46
CA PRO A 53 0.39 7.64 16.91
C PRO A 53 1.05 8.57 15.88
N SER A 54 1.77 8.03 14.90
CA SER A 54 2.43 8.80 13.84
C SER A 54 1.55 9.01 12.61
N VAL A 55 0.39 8.37 12.52
CA VAL A 55 -0.53 8.48 11.37
C VAL A 55 -1.56 9.56 11.66
N VAL A 56 -1.80 10.41 10.68
CA VAL A 56 -2.67 11.58 10.83
C VAL A 56 -3.76 11.58 9.77
N ASN A 57 -4.89 12.19 10.10
CA ASN A 57 -5.93 12.53 9.14
C ASN A 57 -5.61 13.86 8.47
N ILE A 58 -5.87 13.95 7.16
CA ILE A 58 -5.73 15.18 6.39
C ILE A 58 -7.08 15.51 5.77
N ARG A 59 -7.58 16.70 6.07
CA ARG A 59 -8.78 17.27 5.45
C ARG A 59 -8.38 18.53 4.68
N THR A 60 -8.91 18.65 3.49
CA THR A 60 -8.73 19.84 2.67
C THR A 60 -10.03 20.61 2.57
N LEU A 61 -9.91 21.92 2.62
CA LEU A 61 -11.04 22.85 2.58
C LEU A 61 -10.85 23.79 1.40
N GLU A 62 -11.95 24.13 0.75
CA GLU A 62 -12.02 25.16 -0.27
C GLU A 62 -12.84 26.33 0.26
N LYS A 63 -12.38 27.57 0.01
CA LYS A 63 -13.15 28.76 0.34
C LYS A 63 -14.42 28.78 -0.50
N ALA A 64 -15.56 28.98 0.16
CA ALA A 64 -16.77 29.22 -0.56
C ALA A 64 -16.63 30.49 -1.40
N VAL A 65 -16.39 30.33 -2.70
CA VAL A 65 -16.49 31.44 -3.65
C VAL A 65 -17.97 31.75 -3.75
N VAL A 66 -18.38 32.94 -3.29
CA VAL A 66 -19.72 33.48 -3.59
C VAL A 66 -19.74 33.73 -5.11
N ARG A 67 -20.03 32.67 -5.87
CA ARG A 67 -20.40 32.81 -7.28
C ARG A 67 -21.88 33.10 -7.32
N ASP A 68 -22.25 34.18 -7.97
CA ASP A 68 -23.62 34.48 -8.35
C ASP A 68 -24.29 33.23 -8.91
N VAL A 69 -25.46 32.93 -8.36
CA VAL A 69 -26.20 31.66 -8.54
C VAL A 69 -26.63 31.54 -10.01
N GLN A 70 -25.74 31.04 -10.82
CA GLN A 70 -26.11 30.25 -11.99
C GLN A 70 -25.77 28.83 -11.68
N ALA A 71 -26.79 27.97 -11.67
CA ALA A 71 -26.72 26.56 -11.28
C ALA A 71 -25.57 25.88 -12.03
N ASN A 72 -24.42 25.77 -11.39
CA ASN A 72 -23.30 24.98 -11.90
C ASN A 72 -23.36 23.59 -11.27
N GLU A 73 -23.31 22.62 -12.13
CA GLU A 73 -23.07 21.22 -11.78
C GLU A 73 -21.85 21.11 -10.83
N PRO A 74 -21.85 20.16 -9.90
CA PRO A 74 -20.69 19.90 -9.06
C PRO A 74 -19.45 19.79 -9.93
N ASP A 75 -18.34 20.38 -9.48
CA ASP A 75 -17.09 20.43 -10.23
C ASP A 75 -16.80 19.08 -10.89
N ALA A 76 -16.56 19.10 -12.20
CA ALA A 76 -16.34 17.87 -12.98
C ALA A 76 -15.18 17.05 -12.39
N GLU A 77 -14.17 17.71 -11.82
CA GLU A 77 -13.07 17.06 -11.11
C GLU A 77 -13.51 16.33 -9.82
N MET A 78 -14.43 16.94 -9.05
CA MET A 78 -14.98 16.33 -7.83
C MET A 78 -15.89 15.16 -8.19
N GLN A 79 -16.71 15.28 -9.25
CA GLN A 79 -17.52 14.16 -9.76
C GLN A 79 -16.64 13.03 -10.28
N GLU A 80 -15.54 13.37 -10.98
CA GLU A 80 -14.59 12.37 -11.48
C GLU A 80 -13.82 11.72 -10.35
N PHE A 81 -13.43 12.46 -9.30
CA PHE A 81 -12.84 11.93 -8.08
C PHE A 81 -13.81 10.95 -7.38
N PHE A 82 -15.07 11.37 -7.13
CA PHE A 82 -16.07 10.50 -6.52
C PHE A 82 -16.39 9.29 -7.38
N ARG A 83 -16.50 9.44 -8.69
CA ARG A 83 -16.72 8.32 -9.61
C ARG A 83 -15.53 7.39 -9.69
N ARG A 84 -14.30 7.93 -9.64
CA ARG A 84 -13.05 7.15 -9.72
C ARG A 84 -12.77 6.38 -8.44
N PHE A 85 -13.11 6.96 -7.27
CA PHE A 85 -12.84 6.37 -5.95
C PHE A 85 -14.02 5.65 -5.32
N PHE A 86 -15.25 6.08 -5.57
CA PHE A 86 -16.45 5.51 -4.94
C PHE A 86 -17.31 4.72 -5.92
N GLY A 87 -17.03 4.76 -7.22
CA GLY A 87 -17.80 4.04 -8.24
C GLY A 87 -19.25 4.55 -8.41
N VAL A 88 -19.62 5.60 -7.70
CA VAL A 88 -20.97 6.19 -7.71
C VAL A 88 -20.89 7.68 -8.05
N PRO A 89 -21.84 8.23 -8.83
CA PRO A 89 -21.96 9.66 -9.01
C PRO A 89 -22.32 10.32 -7.69
N MET A 90 -21.77 11.51 -7.43
CA MET A 90 -22.23 12.32 -6.29
C MET A 90 -23.74 12.50 -6.33
N PRO A 91 -24.43 12.43 -5.16
CA PRO A 91 -25.82 12.80 -5.08
C PRO A 91 -25.98 14.27 -5.55
N SER A 92 -26.65 14.47 -6.66
CA SER A 92 -26.92 15.82 -7.18
C SER A 92 -27.76 16.60 -6.17
N PRO A 93 -27.36 17.83 -5.80
CA PRO A 93 -28.16 18.68 -4.91
C PRO A 93 -29.48 19.13 -5.53
N ASN A 94 -29.75 18.83 -6.80
CA ASN A 94 -30.99 19.15 -7.50
C ASN A 94 -32.06 18.06 -7.32
N ASN A 95 -32.50 17.83 -6.07
CA ASN A 95 -33.79 17.19 -5.85
C ASN A 95 -34.86 18.27 -5.79
N PRO A 96 -35.77 18.38 -6.77
CA PRO A 96 -36.79 19.42 -6.81
C PRO A 96 -37.78 19.36 -5.64
N ASN A 97 -37.76 18.32 -4.82
CA ASN A 97 -38.66 18.09 -3.67
C ASN A 97 -38.01 18.30 -2.30
N ALA A 98 -36.78 18.82 -2.23
CA ALA A 98 -36.17 19.15 -0.95
C ALA A 98 -36.73 20.50 -0.42
N PRO A 99 -37.16 20.60 0.85
CA PRO A 99 -37.62 21.87 1.42
C PRO A 99 -36.50 22.90 1.40
N ARG A 100 -36.67 23.97 0.65
CA ARG A 100 -35.76 25.12 0.66
C ARG A 100 -35.87 25.85 1.98
N GLN A 101 -34.92 25.60 2.90
CA GLN A 101 -34.75 26.45 4.07
C GLN A 101 -34.08 27.77 3.63
N PRO A 102 -34.60 28.94 4.09
CA PRO A 102 -33.95 30.22 3.79
C PRO A 102 -32.61 30.28 4.49
N ARG A 103 -31.52 30.34 3.74
CA ARG A 103 -30.18 30.57 4.25
C ARG A 103 -30.06 31.99 4.78
N ARG A 104 -30.21 32.12 6.08
CA ARG A 104 -29.85 33.35 6.82
C ARG A 104 -28.32 33.32 6.99
N GLY A 105 -27.68 34.41 6.53
CA GLY A 105 -26.26 34.77 6.70
C GLY A 105 -25.41 33.77 7.47
N GLN A 106 -24.74 32.89 6.74
CA GLN A 106 -23.66 32.09 7.29
C GLN A 106 -22.36 32.70 6.80
N ASP A 107 -21.49 32.99 7.76
CA ASP A 107 -20.10 33.30 7.54
C ASP A 107 -19.53 32.32 6.50
N GLU A 108 -18.54 32.74 5.70
CA GLU A 108 -17.86 31.97 4.66
C GLU A 108 -17.23 30.69 5.23
N GLU A 109 -18.05 29.71 5.60
CA GLU A 109 -17.55 28.42 6.06
C GLU A 109 -16.94 27.66 4.89
N ALA A 110 -15.63 27.44 4.99
CA ALA A 110 -14.88 26.63 4.04
C ALA A 110 -15.48 25.23 3.91
N GLN A 111 -15.78 24.80 2.68
CA GLN A 111 -16.40 23.50 2.44
C GLN A 111 -15.33 22.39 2.36
N PRO A 112 -15.61 21.16 2.85
CA PRO A 112 -14.70 20.04 2.70
C PRO A 112 -14.52 19.70 1.21
N LYS A 113 -13.25 19.63 0.75
CA LYS A 113 -12.90 19.27 -0.63
C LYS A 113 -12.41 17.83 -0.72
N GLY A 114 -11.58 17.38 0.22
CA GLY A 114 -10.99 16.06 0.19
C GLY A 114 -10.60 15.56 1.57
N VAL A 115 -10.43 14.25 1.66
CA VAL A 115 -10.00 13.54 2.87
C VAL A 115 -8.94 12.52 2.49
N GLY A 116 -7.90 12.43 3.28
CA GLY A 116 -6.84 11.45 3.15
C GLY A 116 -6.11 11.23 4.47
N SER A 117 -5.02 10.52 4.39
CA SER A 117 -4.12 10.25 5.51
C SER A 117 -2.75 10.84 5.23
N GLY A 118 -1.94 10.90 6.26
CA GLY A 118 -0.53 11.21 6.19
C GLY A 118 0.21 10.59 7.36
N PHE A 119 1.49 10.80 7.42
CA PHE A 119 2.29 10.37 8.56
C PHE A 119 3.37 11.39 8.92
N ILE A 120 3.71 11.45 10.19
CA ILE A 120 4.68 12.37 10.75
C ILE A 120 6.08 11.93 10.33
N LEU A 121 6.74 12.73 9.50
CA LEU A 121 8.07 12.46 8.97
C LEU A 121 9.16 12.84 9.98
N SER A 122 8.93 13.91 10.76
CA SER A 122 9.89 14.38 11.75
C SER A 122 9.18 15.03 12.94
N SER A 123 9.84 14.98 14.12
CA SER A 123 9.26 15.42 15.40
C SER A 123 8.93 16.91 15.47
N ASP A 124 9.44 17.70 14.55
CA ASP A 124 9.17 19.14 14.41
C ASP A 124 7.94 19.46 13.56
N GLY A 125 7.17 18.45 13.11
CA GLY A 125 5.87 18.64 12.48
C GLY A 125 5.84 18.61 10.95
N PHE A 126 6.85 18.07 10.29
CA PHE A 126 6.71 17.72 8.88
C PHE A 126 5.87 16.46 8.74
N VAL A 127 4.88 16.53 7.85
CA VAL A 127 3.96 15.42 7.53
C VAL A 127 4.05 15.13 6.04
N MET A 128 4.13 13.86 5.70
CA MET A 128 4.13 13.36 4.32
C MET A 128 2.75 12.80 3.98
N THR A 129 2.31 13.04 2.75
CA THR A 129 1.05 12.57 2.19
C THR A 129 1.12 12.52 0.66
N ASN A 130 0.03 12.16 -0.02
CA ASN A 130 -0.05 12.24 -1.46
C ASN A 130 -0.31 13.67 -1.96
N ALA A 131 0.19 13.97 -3.17
CA ALA A 131 -0.05 15.25 -3.82
C ALA A 131 -1.53 15.46 -4.12
N HIS A 132 -2.23 14.43 -4.62
CA HIS A 132 -3.66 14.52 -4.95
C HIS A 132 -4.55 14.79 -3.72
N VAL A 133 -4.10 14.48 -2.50
CA VAL A 133 -4.84 14.77 -1.26
C VAL A 133 -4.88 16.27 -0.98
N VAL A 134 -3.80 17.00 -1.29
CA VAL A 134 -3.65 18.42 -0.91
C VAL A 134 -3.69 19.38 -2.12
N GLU A 135 -3.74 18.85 -3.33
CA GLU A 135 -3.73 19.63 -4.55
C GLU A 135 -4.96 20.53 -4.65
N GLY A 136 -4.74 21.81 -5.01
CA GLY A 136 -5.80 22.80 -5.19
C GLY A 136 -6.59 23.11 -3.92
N ALA A 137 -6.10 22.77 -2.73
CA ALA A 137 -6.73 23.10 -1.46
C ALA A 137 -6.37 24.54 -1.04
N ASP A 138 -7.36 25.33 -0.64
CA ASP A 138 -7.11 26.64 -0.03
C ASP A 138 -6.58 26.51 1.39
N GLN A 139 -6.99 25.45 2.07
CA GLN A 139 -6.56 25.16 3.42
C GLN A 139 -6.43 23.66 3.65
N VAL A 140 -5.34 23.26 4.32
CA VAL A 140 -5.07 21.90 4.74
C VAL A 140 -5.15 21.83 6.26
N MET A 141 -5.99 20.92 6.77
CA MET A 141 -6.13 20.62 8.19
C MET A 141 -5.55 19.24 8.48
N VAL A 142 -4.72 19.16 9.49
CA VAL A 142 -4.13 17.90 9.99
C VAL A 142 -4.67 17.63 11.38
N THR A 143 -5.30 16.47 11.54
CA THR A 143 -5.80 16.00 12.84
C THR A 143 -4.94 14.85 13.32
N LEU A 144 -4.37 14.97 14.49
CA LEU A 144 -3.57 13.93 15.14
C LEU A 144 -4.49 12.88 15.78
N PRO A 145 -3.99 11.66 16.10
CA PRO A 145 -4.76 10.63 16.80
C PRO A 145 -5.32 11.08 18.15
N ASP A 146 -4.63 12.00 18.85
CA ASP A 146 -5.07 12.60 20.10
C ASP A 146 -6.14 13.71 19.93
N LYS A 147 -6.68 13.87 18.71
CA LYS A 147 -7.71 14.83 18.32
C LYS A 147 -7.26 16.29 18.26
N ARG A 148 -5.98 16.60 18.45
CA ARG A 148 -5.47 17.94 18.17
C ARG A 148 -5.53 18.22 16.68
N GLU A 149 -6.04 19.40 16.33
CA GLU A 149 -6.15 19.85 14.95
C GLU A 149 -5.18 21.02 14.68
N PHE A 150 -4.55 20.97 13.53
CA PHE A 150 -3.59 21.99 13.10
C PHE A 150 -3.89 22.44 11.68
N LYS A 151 -3.87 23.75 11.46
CA LYS A 151 -3.78 24.28 10.13
C LYS A 151 -2.36 24.04 9.60
N ALA A 152 -2.25 23.25 8.54
CA ALA A 152 -0.97 22.94 7.94
C ALA A 152 -0.61 23.91 6.82
N ARG A 153 0.67 24.22 6.70
CA ARG A 153 1.23 24.94 5.58
C ARG A 153 1.75 23.94 4.54
N LEU A 154 1.31 24.05 3.31
CA LEU A 154 1.90 23.28 2.21
C LEU A 154 3.36 23.71 2.00
N VAL A 155 4.28 22.79 2.17
CA VAL A 155 5.72 22.99 1.91
C VAL A 155 5.99 22.87 0.42
N GLY A 156 5.43 21.84 -0.20
CA GLY A 156 5.46 21.60 -1.63
C GLY A 156 4.80 20.29 -1.99
N LEU A 157 4.54 20.10 -3.27
CA LEU A 157 4.02 18.87 -3.82
C LEU A 157 4.65 18.56 -5.17
N ASP A 158 4.68 17.28 -5.51
CA ASP A 158 5.11 16.79 -6.81
C ASP A 158 4.05 15.84 -7.38
N LYS A 159 3.35 16.32 -8.39
CA LYS A 159 2.26 15.57 -9.04
C LYS A 159 2.74 14.30 -9.72
N ARG A 160 3.97 14.30 -10.26
CA ARG A 160 4.51 13.15 -11.00
C ARG A 160 4.74 11.93 -10.11
N THR A 161 5.24 12.15 -8.90
CA THR A 161 5.44 11.07 -7.92
C THR A 161 4.28 10.94 -6.94
N ASP A 162 3.28 11.84 -7.03
CA ASP A 162 2.14 11.90 -6.12
C ASP A 162 2.56 12.03 -4.65
N VAL A 163 3.60 12.83 -4.37
CA VAL A 163 4.13 13.08 -3.02
C VAL A 163 3.93 14.54 -2.64
N ALA A 164 3.47 14.80 -1.43
CA ALA A 164 3.40 16.12 -0.83
C ALA A 164 3.96 16.14 0.57
N VAL A 165 4.46 17.30 0.96
CA VAL A 165 4.93 17.60 2.32
C VAL A 165 4.16 18.81 2.84
N VAL A 166 3.57 18.65 4.03
CA VAL A 166 2.95 19.76 4.76
C VAL A 166 3.65 19.93 6.11
N LYS A 167 3.53 21.12 6.69
CA LYS A 167 4.14 21.47 7.99
C LYS A 167 3.07 21.95 8.95
N ILE A 168 3.02 21.36 10.13
CA ILE A 168 2.22 21.81 11.27
C ILE A 168 3.10 22.41 12.34
N GLU A 169 2.59 23.38 13.06
CA GLU A 169 3.30 24.05 14.16
C GLU A 169 3.10 23.25 15.46
N ALA A 170 3.84 22.14 15.56
CA ALA A 170 3.86 21.25 16.71
C ALA A 170 5.26 20.65 16.86
N MET A 171 5.64 20.32 18.07
CA MET A 171 6.94 19.78 18.45
C MET A 171 6.78 18.50 19.27
N GLY A 172 7.82 17.68 19.29
CA GLY A 172 7.82 16.44 20.08
C GLY A 172 6.88 15.38 19.56
N LEU A 173 6.55 15.43 18.27
CA LEU A 173 5.65 14.49 17.62
C LEU A 173 6.34 13.13 17.40
N PRO A 174 5.59 12.02 17.47
CA PRO A 174 6.10 10.69 17.15
C PRO A 174 6.34 10.58 15.63
N ALA A 175 7.60 10.54 15.21
CA ALA A 175 7.97 10.37 13.82
C ALA A 175 8.06 8.88 13.47
N VAL A 176 7.71 8.53 12.23
CA VAL A 176 7.85 7.18 11.70
C VAL A 176 9.32 6.79 11.53
N LYS A 177 9.57 5.48 11.53
CA LYS A 177 10.83 4.92 11.07
C LYS A 177 10.78 4.67 9.56
N ILE A 178 11.75 5.17 8.82
CA ILE A 178 11.89 4.92 7.38
C ILE A 178 12.58 3.58 7.17
N GLY A 179 11.98 2.72 6.36
CA GLY A 179 12.50 1.41 6.00
C GLY A 179 13.39 1.43 4.75
N ASP A 180 13.99 0.29 4.47
CA ASP A 180 14.82 0.05 3.29
C ASP A 180 14.05 -0.81 2.29
N VAL A 181 13.59 -0.19 1.19
CA VAL A 181 12.83 -0.85 0.12
C VAL A 181 13.66 -1.92 -0.62
N SER A 182 14.99 -1.77 -0.65
CA SER A 182 15.86 -2.75 -1.30
C SER A 182 15.79 -4.12 -0.63
N ARG A 183 15.57 -4.15 0.69
CA ARG A 183 15.43 -5.35 1.52
C ARG A 183 14.03 -5.96 1.48
N LEU A 184 13.01 -5.22 1.04
CA LEU A 184 11.64 -5.69 0.95
C LEU A 184 11.53 -6.79 -0.12
N LYS A 185 10.86 -7.90 0.20
CA LYS A 185 10.70 -9.05 -0.70
C LYS A 185 9.24 -9.29 -1.03
N VAL A 186 8.99 -9.80 -2.25
CA VAL A 186 7.67 -10.32 -2.63
C VAL A 186 7.28 -11.46 -1.68
N GLY A 187 6.05 -11.45 -1.19
CA GLY A 187 5.52 -12.37 -0.19
C GLY A 187 5.72 -11.90 1.27
N GLU A 188 6.45 -10.81 1.55
CA GLU A 188 6.52 -10.25 2.90
C GLU A 188 5.20 -9.62 3.30
N TRP A 189 4.82 -9.81 4.57
CA TRP A 189 3.66 -9.14 5.16
C TRP A 189 3.90 -7.64 5.28
N VAL A 190 2.87 -6.89 4.90
CA VAL A 190 2.80 -5.45 5.03
C VAL A 190 1.41 -5.03 5.48
N MET A 191 1.30 -3.87 6.10
CA MET A 191 0.03 -3.28 6.49
C MET A 191 -0.04 -1.82 6.08
N ALA A 192 -1.25 -1.35 5.76
CA ALA A 192 -1.57 0.05 5.61
C ALA A 192 -2.29 0.55 6.85
N ILE A 193 -1.90 1.72 7.30
CA ILE A 193 -2.63 2.46 8.34
C ILE A 193 -3.13 3.75 7.70
N GLY A 194 -4.42 4.03 7.90
CA GLY A 194 -5.04 5.28 7.51
C GLY A 194 -5.93 5.82 8.61
N SER A 195 -6.32 7.07 8.49
CA SER A 195 -7.26 7.74 9.39
C SER A 195 -8.43 8.31 8.58
N PRO A 196 -9.26 7.44 7.96
CA PRO A 196 -10.38 7.89 7.16
C PRO A 196 -11.40 8.65 8.01
N PHE A 197 -11.94 9.73 7.48
CA PHE A 197 -13.01 10.53 8.10
C PHE A 197 -12.68 11.15 9.47
N GLY A 198 -11.39 11.23 9.85
CA GLY A 198 -10.97 11.75 11.17
C GLY A 198 -11.37 10.85 12.34
N LEU A 199 -11.75 9.61 12.05
CA LEU A 199 -11.99 8.55 13.02
C LEU A 199 -10.68 7.93 13.51
N GLU A 200 -10.78 6.93 14.36
CA GLU A 200 -9.62 6.12 14.77
C GLU A 200 -8.96 5.46 13.56
N ASN A 201 -7.68 5.13 13.71
CA ASN A 201 -6.91 4.51 12.64
C ASN A 201 -7.57 3.24 12.11
N SER A 202 -7.71 3.14 10.81
CA SER A 202 -8.12 1.93 10.11
C SER A 202 -6.88 1.20 9.61
N VAL A 203 -6.84 -0.10 9.85
CA VAL A 203 -5.70 -0.96 9.50
C VAL A 203 -6.15 -2.02 8.53
N THR A 204 -5.39 -2.21 7.47
CA THR A 204 -5.54 -3.33 6.52
C THR A 204 -4.20 -4.00 6.30
N ALA A 205 -4.17 -5.31 6.16
CA ALA A 205 -2.94 -6.08 6.00
C ALA A 205 -3.02 -7.00 4.77
N GLY A 206 -1.86 -7.32 4.23
CA GLY A 206 -1.68 -8.18 3.08
C GLY A 206 -0.19 -8.43 2.84
N ILE A 207 0.17 -8.77 1.62
CA ILE A 207 1.55 -9.05 1.24
C ILE A 207 2.05 -8.15 0.10
N VAL A 208 3.34 -8.05 -0.03
CA VAL A 208 3.98 -7.50 -1.23
C VAL A 208 3.75 -8.48 -2.39
N SER A 209 2.94 -8.10 -3.37
CA SER A 209 2.63 -8.93 -4.54
C SER A 209 3.66 -8.79 -5.66
N ALA A 210 4.22 -7.58 -5.83
CA ALA A 210 5.30 -7.30 -6.78
C ALA A 210 6.05 -6.03 -6.39
N LYS A 211 7.24 -5.85 -6.98
CA LYS A 211 8.05 -4.62 -6.86
C LYS A 211 8.33 -4.06 -8.25
N GLN A 212 8.62 -2.76 -8.31
CA GLN A 212 8.99 -2.07 -9.55
C GLN A 212 7.91 -2.18 -10.64
N ARG A 213 6.63 -2.07 -10.25
CA ARG A 213 5.52 -2.04 -11.22
C ARG A 213 5.44 -0.66 -11.85
N ASP A 214 5.67 -0.63 -13.15
CA ASP A 214 5.42 0.55 -13.98
C ASP A 214 3.94 0.56 -14.40
N THR A 215 3.25 1.63 -14.08
CA THR A 215 1.85 1.88 -14.48
C THR A 215 1.76 2.85 -15.65
N GLY A 216 2.90 3.21 -16.25
CA GLY A 216 3.02 4.16 -17.37
C GLY A 216 3.59 5.53 -16.96
N ASP A 217 3.77 5.78 -15.65
CA ASP A 217 4.23 7.07 -15.11
C ASP A 217 5.72 7.07 -14.75
N TYR A 218 6.45 6.01 -15.10
CA TYR A 218 7.87 5.79 -14.75
C TYR A 218 8.15 5.79 -13.24
N LEU A 219 7.14 5.51 -12.42
CA LEU A 219 7.28 5.35 -10.98
C LEU A 219 7.27 3.85 -10.65
N PRO A 220 8.34 3.32 -10.01
CA PRO A 220 8.45 1.88 -9.72
C PRO A 220 7.62 1.48 -8.50
N PHE A 221 6.30 1.43 -8.63
CA PHE A 221 5.39 1.12 -7.52
C PHE A 221 5.67 -0.23 -6.84
N ILE A 222 5.39 -0.28 -5.54
CA ILE A 222 5.20 -1.52 -4.78
C ILE A 222 3.74 -1.92 -4.97
N GLN A 223 3.51 -3.13 -5.53
CA GLN A 223 2.19 -3.71 -5.63
C GLN A 223 1.90 -4.58 -4.41
N THR A 224 0.72 -4.45 -3.84
CA THR A 224 0.24 -5.26 -2.70
C THR A 224 -1.20 -5.71 -2.91
N ASP A 225 -1.67 -6.64 -2.09
CA ASP A 225 -3.08 -6.99 -1.94
C ASP A 225 -3.72 -6.39 -0.67
N VAL A 226 -3.02 -5.45 -0.05
CA VAL A 226 -3.55 -4.67 1.07
C VAL A 226 -4.76 -3.87 0.59
N ALA A 227 -5.88 -3.98 1.29
CA ALA A 227 -7.11 -3.28 0.93
C ALA A 227 -6.96 -1.77 1.16
N ILE A 228 -6.88 -1.02 0.08
CA ILE A 228 -6.88 0.45 0.11
C ILE A 228 -8.26 0.95 -0.32
N ASN A 229 -8.81 1.81 0.53
CA ASN A 229 -10.08 2.48 0.32
C ASN A 229 -9.90 4.00 0.53
N PRO A 230 -10.86 4.83 0.09
CA PRO A 230 -10.82 6.27 0.32
C PRO A 230 -10.55 6.62 1.78
N GLY A 231 -9.57 7.48 2.00
CA GLY A 231 -9.08 7.86 3.32
C GLY A 231 -7.75 7.19 3.72
N ASN A 232 -7.36 6.05 3.13
CA ASN A 232 -6.05 5.45 3.36
C ASN A 232 -4.95 6.05 2.47
N SER A 233 -5.31 6.74 1.37
CA SER A 233 -4.36 7.42 0.48
C SER A 233 -3.53 8.44 1.26
N GLY A 234 -2.22 8.45 1.04
CA GLY A 234 -1.24 9.26 1.77
C GLY A 234 -0.77 8.66 3.09
N GLY A 235 -1.46 7.64 3.61
CA GLY A 235 -1.03 6.89 4.78
C GLY A 235 0.16 5.96 4.49
N PRO A 236 0.88 5.51 5.53
CA PRO A 236 2.05 4.66 5.38
C PRO A 236 1.69 3.21 5.04
N LEU A 237 2.51 2.59 4.19
CA LEU A 237 2.64 1.14 4.07
C LEU A 237 3.82 0.69 4.94
N ILE A 238 3.57 -0.24 5.85
CA ILE A 238 4.49 -0.60 6.95
C ILE A 238 4.84 -2.09 6.86
N ASN A 239 6.13 -2.42 7.08
CA ASN A 239 6.59 -3.79 7.19
C ASN A 239 6.46 -4.33 8.63
N MET A 240 6.76 -5.62 8.83
CA MET A 240 6.68 -6.29 10.13
C MET A 240 7.72 -5.81 11.16
N ARG A 241 8.57 -4.84 10.82
CA ARG A 241 9.52 -4.19 11.74
C ARG A 241 9.06 -2.81 12.19
N GLY A 242 7.83 -2.41 11.83
CA GLY A 242 7.30 -1.08 12.12
C GLY A 242 7.94 0.05 11.29
N GLU A 243 8.54 -0.30 10.16
CA GLU A 243 9.20 0.64 9.26
C GLU A 243 8.30 0.96 8.07
N VAL A 244 8.20 2.23 7.71
CA VAL A 244 7.49 2.68 6.51
C VAL A 244 8.30 2.28 5.27
N VAL A 245 7.70 1.50 4.40
CA VAL A 245 8.29 1.06 3.13
C VAL A 245 7.64 1.71 1.90
N GLY A 246 6.50 2.38 2.08
CA GLY A 246 5.82 3.09 1.01
C GLY A 246 4.73 4.01 1.50
N ILE A 247 4.15 4.77 0.56
CA ILE A 247 2.96 5.60 0.74
C ILE A 247 1.83 4.97 -0.06
N ASN A 248 0.71 4.67 0.58
CA ASN A 248 -0.47 4.17 -0.11
C ASN A 248 -1.00 5.26 -1.06
N SER A 249 -1.11 4.97 -2.35
CA SER A 249 -1.46 5.99 -3.34
C SER A 249 -2.72 5.62 -4.11
N GLN A 250 -2.71 4.52 -4.85
CA GLN A 250 -3.79 4.20 -5.78
C GLN A 250 -4.12 2.71 -5.80
N ILE A 251 -5.28 2.38 -6.38
CA ILE A 251 -5.70 1.00 -6.64
C ILE A 251 -5.89 0.78 -8.15
N TYR A 252 -5.71 -0.45 -8.60
CA TYR A 252 -6.21 -0.85 -9.89
C TYR A 252 -7.69 -1.23 -9.76
N SER A 253 -8.58 -0.44 -10.33
CA SER A 253 -10.02 -0.65 -10.18
C SER A 253 -10.78 -0.34 -11.47
N ARG A 254 -11.80 -1.14 -11.76
CA ARG A 254 -12.79 -0.89 -12.82
C ARG A 254 -14.09 -0.30 -12.25
N SER A 255 -14.35 -0.51 -10.98
CA SER A 255 -15.59 -0.10 -10.31
C SER A 255 -15.40 1.00 -9.27
N GLY A 256 -14.14 1.45 -9.06
CA GLY A 256 -13.79 2.43 -8.03
C GLY A 256 -13.47 1.80 -6.67
N GLY A 257 -13.85 0.54 -6.41
CA GLY A 257 -13.52 -0.18 -5.18
C GLY A 257 -12.28 -1.06 -5.30
N PHE A 258 -11.73 -1.47 -4.17
CA PHE A 258 -10.59 -2.39 -4.11
C PHE A 258 -10.92 -3.74 -4.74
N MET A 259 -10.06 -4.21 -5.64
CA MET A 259 -10.19 -5.46 -6.40
C MET A 259 -8.98 -6.39 -6.25
N GLY A 260 -8.25 -6.31 -5.14
CA GLY A 260 -7.09 -7.14 -4.86
C GLY A 260 -5.75 -6.58 -5.36
N ILE A 261 -5.71 -5.38 -5.92
CA ILE A 261 -4.48 -4.76 -6.41
C ILE A 261 -4.41 -3.32 -5.91
N SER A 262 -3.38 -3.03 -5.11
CA SER A 262 -3.04 -1.71 -4.62
C SER A 262 -1.60 -1.36 -4.97
N PHE A 263 -1.33 -0.08 -5.08
CA PHE A 263 -0.02 0.47 -5.37
C PHE A 263 0.42 1.46 -4.29
N ALA A 264 1.65 1.30 -3.85
CA ALA A 264 2.30 2.22 -2.94
C ALA A 264 3.56 2.81 -3.58
N ILE A 265 3.78 4.09 -3.36
CA ILE A 265 4.99 4.81 -3.76
C ILE A 265 6.12 4.31 -2.85
N PRO A 266 7.25 3.83 -3.39
CA PRO A 266 8.37 3.42 -2.58
C PRO A 266 8.88 4.55 -1.68
N ILE A 267 9.20 4.24 -0.42
CA ILE A 267 9.54 5.27 0.57
C ILE A 267 10.87 5.97 0.26
N ASP A 268 11.83 5.30 -0.35
CA ASP A 268 13.10 5.88 -0.80
C ASP A 268 12.88 6.98 -1.85
N GLU A 269 11.96 6.75 -2.80
CA GLU A 269 11.56 7.77 -3.76
C GLU A 269 10.85 8.95 -3.07
N ALA A 270 9.92 8.66 -2.17
CA ALA A 270 9.18 9.67 -1.44
C ALA A 270 10.09 10.53 -0.54
N VAL A 271 11.07 9.94 0.14
CA VAL A 271 12.05 10.66 0.95
C VAL A 271 12.88 11.58 0.08
N ARG A 272 13.41 11.10 -1.05
CA ARG A 272 14.19 11.91 -2.00
C ARG A 272 13.40 13.12 -2.52
N VAL A 273 12.13 12.92 -2.83
CA VAL A 273 11.20 14.00 -3.22
C VAL A 273 10.98 14.97 -2.07
N SER A 274 10.70 14.46 -0.87
CA SER A 274 10.43 15.27 0.32
C SER A 274 11.60 16.18 0.70
N GLU A 275 12.83 15.72 0.57
CA GLU A 275 14.03 16.51 0.82
C GLU A 275 14.12 17.72 -0.12
N GLN A 276 13.86 17.55 -1.42
CA GLN A 276 13.81 18.63 -2.37
C GLN A 276 12.67 19.62 -2.09
N LEU A 277 11.48 19.09 -1.77
CA LEU A 277 10.33 19.92 -1.41
C LEU A 277 10.61 20.76 -0.15
N ARG A 278 11.26 20.18 0.85
CA ARG A 278 11.65 20.91 2.08
C ARG A 278 12.70 21.98 1.82
N ALA A 279 13.64 21.72 0.91
CA ALA A 279 14.73 22.63 0.60
C ALA A 279 14.28 23.80 -0.31
N THR A 280 13.46 23.52 -1.32
CA THR A 280 13.17 24.50 -2.39
C THR A 280 11.68 24.69 -2.70
N GLY A 281 10.79 23.93 -2.09
CA GLY A 281 9.36 23.91 -2.36
C GLY A 281 8.96 23.20 -3.65
N LYS A 282 9.92 22.70 -4.42
CA LYS A 282 9.66 22.03 -5.71
C LYS A 282 10.72 20.98 -6.02
N VAL A 283 10.36 20.01 -6.87
CA VAL A 283 11.27 18.98 -7.37
C VAL A 283 11.89 19.42 -8.67
N GLN A 284 13.22 19.35 -8.75
CA GLN A 284 13.94 19.62 -9.98
C GLN A 284 14.28 18.30 -10.68
N ARG A 285 13.98 18.23 -11.99
CA ARG A 285 14.30 17.08 -12.84
C ARG A 285 15.05 17.55 -14.07
N GLY A 286 16.08 16.81 -14.42
CA GLY A 286 16.74 16.96 -15.72
C GLY A 286 15.94 16.23 -16.81
N ARG A 287 16.07 16.70 -18.05
CA ARG A 287 15.56 16.04 -19.26
C ARG A 287 16.76 15.63 -20.12
N LEU A 288 16.81 14.36 -20.52
CA LEU A 288 17.83 13.86 -21.43
C LEU A 288 17.43 14.11 -22.91
N GLY A 289 16.14 14.04 -23.22
CA GLY A 289 15.62 14.18 -24.58
C GLY A 289 15.77 12.90 -25.39
N VAL A 290 15.54 11.75 -24.77
CA VAL A 290 15.55 10.43 -25.43
C VAL A 290 14.17 9.80 -25.39
N GLN A 291 13.82 9.09 -26.44
CA GLN A 291 12.68 8.19 -26.48
C GLN A 291 13.15 6.78 -26.14
N ILE A 292 12.63 6.19 -25.10
CA ILE A 292 13.02 4.85 -24.63
C ILE A 292 11.90 3.85 -24.80
N ASP A 293 12.28 2.59 -24.97
CA ASP A 293 11.39 1.44 -24.99
C ASP A 293 12.03 0.28 -24.23
N GLN A 294 11.26 -0.77 -23.97
CA GLN A 294 11.78 -1.99 -23.36
C GLN A 294 12.61 -2.80 -24.37
N VAL A 295 13.64 -3.44 -23.88
CA VAL A 295 14.40 -4.41 -24.67
C VAL A 295 13.61 -5.71 -24.67
N SER A 296 12.88 -6.01 -25.77
CA SER A 296 12.20 -7.29 -25.93
C SER A 296 13.21 -8.43 -26.12
N LYS A 297 12.75 -9.69 -26.03
CA LYS A 297 13.58 -10.85 -26.24
C LYS A 297 14.17 -10.86 -27.67
N GLU A 298 13.34 -10.54 -28.65
CA GLU A 298 13.73 -10.48 -30.07
C GLU A 298 14.78 -9.40 -30.31
N VAL A 299 14.63 -8.23 -29.69
CA VAL A 299 15.61 -7.14 -29.75
C VAL A 299 16.92 -7.56 -29.07
N ALA A 300 16.86 -8.21 -27.91
CA ALA A 300 18.03 -8.69 -27.22
C ALA A 300 18.82 -9.72 -28.08
N GLU A 301 18.11 -10.67 -28.68
CA GLU A 301 18.71 -11.68 -29.58
C GLU A 301 19.35 -11.03 -30.81
N SER A 302 18.69 -10.06 -31.43
CA SER A 302 19.21 -9.36 -32.61
C SER A 302 20.45 -8.52 -32.30
N LEU A 303 20.56 -8.00 -31.09
CA LEU A 303 21.71 -7.22 -30.61
C LEU A 303 22.78 -8.07 -29.93
N GLY A 304 22.62 -9.39 -29.85
CA GLY A 304 23.56 -10.31 -29.21
C GLY A 304 23.64 -10.15 -27.69
N LEU A 305 22.60 -9.62 -27.05
CA LEU A 305 22.54 -9.50 -25.61
C LEU A 305 22.15 -10.84 -24.97
N SER A 306 22.81 -11.19 -23.88
CA SER A 306 22.54 -12.43 -23.14
C SER A 306 21.18 -12.46 -22.42
N LYS A 307 20.57 -11.29 -22.19
CA LYS A 307 19.29 -11.11 -21.51
C LYS A 307 18.54 -9.90 -22.08
N PRO A 308 17.19 -9.91 -22.12
CA PRO A 308 16.37 -8.77 -22.50
C PRO A 308 16.32 -7.77 -21.34
N GLN A 309 17.38 -6.99 -21.17
CA GLN A 309 17.58 -6.10 -20.03
C GLN A 309 18.18 -4.77 -20.48
N GLY A 310 17.69 -3.66 -19.91
CA GLY A 310 18.13 -2.31 -20.24
C GLY A 310 17.02 -1.47 -20.85
N ALA A 311 17.38 -0.30 -21.36
CA ALA A 311 16.50 0.62 -22.07
C ALA A 311 16.95 0.75 -23.54
N LEU A 312 16.04 0.50 -24.47
CA LEU A 312 16.26 0.73 -25.89
C LEU A 312 16.01 2.20 -26.22
N VAL A 313 17.03 2.95 -26.61
CA VAL A 313 16.86 4.30 -27.12
C VAL A 313 16.40 4.23 -28.57
N ARG A 314 15.14 4.64 -28.82
CA ARG A 314 14.54 4.64 -30.17
C ARG A 314 14.79 5.93 -30.92
N GLY A 315 15.04 7.00 -30.22
CA GLY A 315 15.28 8.31 -30.81
C GLY A 315 15.87 9.28 -29.80
N VAL A 316 16.60 10.25 -30.34
CA VAL A 316 17.13 11.41 -29.62
C VAL A 316 16.45 12.65 -30.14
N GLU A 317 15.96 13.52 -29.24
CA GLU A 317 15.33 14.77 -29.59
C GLU A 317 16.41 15.79 -30.00
N GLN A 318 16.19 16.45 -31.10
CA GLN A 318 17.10 17.48 -31.59
C GLN A 318 17.20 18.66 -30.61
N GLY A 319 18.40 19.13 -30.34
CA GLY A 319 18.66 20.23 -29.38
C GLY A 319 18.59 19.76 -27.90
N SER A 320 18.50 18.46 -27.64
CA SER A 320 18.48 17.92 -26.30
C SER A 320 19.89 17.61 -25.77
N PRO A 321 20.05 17.45 -24.44
CA PRO A 321 21.34 17.06 -23.85
C PRO A 321 21.89 15.70 -24.32
N ALA A 322 21.04 14.85 -24.92
CA ALA A 322 21.42 13.53 -25.42
C ALA A 322 21.94 13.57 -26.86
N GLU A 323 21.79 14.64 -27.60
CA GLU A 323 22.33 14.83 -28.94
C GLU A 323 23.84 15.07 -28.90
#